data_98944c40c13f1970c8034de488cc3f59
#
_entry.id   98944c40c13f1970c8034de488cc3f59
#
_cell.length_a   1.000
_cell.length_b   1.000
_cell.length_c   1.000
_cell.angle_alpha   90.00
_cell.angle_beta   90.00
_cell.angle_gamma   90.00
#
_symmetry.space_group_name_H-M   'P 1'
#
loop_
_entity.id
_entity.type
_entity.pdbx_description
1 polymer ?
#
loop_
_entity_poly.entity_id
_entity_poly.type
_entity_poly.pdbx_seq_one_letter_code
_entity_poly.pdbx_strand_id
1 'polypeptide(L)'
;PYTSTETFTWLTEHFRTSLVAMLEVEAPEKTSCCLLVDKEEIGSVGATGMQSHFFENTMAELLALAGEGTELALRRCLASSRMLSSDVSAAFDPLYAAAFEKKNAAFFGKGIVINKFTGAGGKSGSNDANAEYVGALRAIFDDAKVNWQTAELGKVDVGGGGTIAYIMSLYGMEVIDSGVPVLSMHAPWEVTSKADVYEAKKAYVAFLKNA
;
A
#
# COMPACT_ATOMS: atom_id res chain seq x y z
N PRO A 1 -15.52 7.46 16.70
CA PRO A 1 -14.48 6.78 17.45
C PRO A 1 -14.80 5.29 17.47
N TYR A 2 -14.10 4.53 16.66
CA TYR A 2 -14.26 3.09 16.55
C TYR A 2 -13.50 2.44 17.71
N THR A 3 -14.24 1.96 18.69
CA THR A 3 -13.68 1.33 19.89
C THR A 3 -14.14 -0.11 20.07
N SER A 4 -14.35 -0.87 18.99
CA SER A 4 -14.52 -2.29 19.16
C SER A 4 -13.16 -2.97 19.20
N THR A 5 -12.96 -3.88 20.15
CA THR A 5 -11.75 -4.68 20.28
C THR A 5 -11.43 -5.44 18.99
N GLU A 6 -12.44 -5.79 18.22
CA GLU A 6 -12.31 -6.52 16.96
C GLU A 6 -11.79 -5.65 15.82
N THR A 7 -12.25 -4.40 15.70
CA THR A 7 -11.69 -3.43 14.74
C THR A 7 -10.21 -3.15 15.04
N PHE A 8 -9.87 -3.03 16.31
CA PHE A 8 -8.49 -2.84 16.74
C PHE A 8 -7.63 -4.06 16.44
N THR A 9 -8.15 -5.28 16.62
CA THR A 9 -7.43 -6.53 16.32
C THR A 9 -7.19 -6.65 14.80
N TRP A 10 -8.16 -6.30 13.96
CA TRP A 10 -8.03 -6.34 12.50
C TRP A 10 -6.97 -5.35 11.98
N LEU A 11 -7.04 -4.08 12.40
CA LEU A 11 -6.02 -3.08 12.09
C LEU A 11 -4.63 -3.54 12.53
N THR A 12 -4.53 -4.11 13.73
CA THR A 12 -3.26 -4.62 14.25
C THR A 12 -2.72 -5.78 13.40
N GLU A 13 -3.55 -6.68 12.93
CA GLU A 13 -3.10 -7.81 12.10
C GLU A 13 -2.66 -7.37 10.70
N HIS A 14 -3.34 -6.42 10.08
CA HIS A 14 -2.95 -5.89 8.78
C HIS A 14 -1.60 -5.14 8.87
N PHE A 15 -1.44 -4.25 9.83
CA PHE A 15 -0.17 -3.54 10.07
C PHE A 15 0.96 -4.50 10.48
N ARG A 16 0.65 -5.54 11.27
CA ARG A 16 1.62 -6.57 11.64
C ARG A 16 2.12 -7.35 10.43
N THR A 17 1.34 -7.48 9.38
CA THR A 17 1.70 -8.30 8.21
C THR A 17 2.94 -7.75 7.51
N SER A 18 3.05 -6.46 7.27
CA SER A 18 4.24 -5.84 6.68
C SER A 18 5.44 -5.86 7.62
N LEU A 19 5.24 -5.58 8.91
CA LEU A 19 6.28 -5.66 9.92
C LEU A 19 6.81 -7.10 10.10
N VAL A 20 5.92 -8.09 10.14
CA VAL A 20 6.30 -9.51 10.22
C VAL A 20 7.07 -9.93 8.97
N ALA A 21 6.67 -9.46 7.79
CA ALA A 21 7.40 -9.72 6.56
C ALA A 21 8.82 -9.16 6.62
N MET A 22 9.00 -7.94 7.13
CA MET A 22 10.33 -7.36 7.35
C MET A 22 11.20 -8.16 8.31
N LEU A 23 10.63 -8.62 9.43
CA LEU A 23 11.35 -9.41 10.42
C LEU A 23 11.72 -10.82 9.92
N GLU A 24 11.02 -11.32 8.90
CA GLU A 24 11.29 -12.64 8.29
C GLU A 24 12.41 -12.60 7.26
N VAL A 25 12.70 -11.43 6.71
CA VAL A 25 13.78 -11.27 5.71
C VAL A 25 15.08 -10.90 6.40
N GLU A 26 16.00 -11.86 6.51
CA GLU A 26 17.24 -11.70 7.28
C GLU A 26 18.22 -10.66 6.71
N ALA A 27 18.37 -10.59 5.40
CA ALA A 27 19.30 -9.67 4.75
C ALA A 27 18.80 -9.31 3.33
N PRO A 28 17.92 -8.31 3.20
CA PRO A 28 17.53 -7.83 1.89
C PRO A 28 18.74 -7.20 1.17
N GLU A 29 18.80 -7.35 -0.14
CA GLU A 29 19.89 -6.77 -0.96
C GLU A 29 19.89 -5.22 -0.85
N LYS A 30 18.71 -4.63 -0.73
CA LYS A 30 18.53 -3.18 -0.58
C LYS A 30 18.06 -2.83 0.82
N THR A 31 18.44 -1.64 1.28
CA THR A 31 17.90 -1.09 2.54
C THR A 31 16.38 -1.03 2.46
N SER A 32 15.72 -1.64 3.42
CA SER A 32 14.27 -1.71 3.48
C SER A 32 13.72 -0.94 4.68
N CYS A 33 12.57 -0.32 4.49
CA CYS A 33 11.88 0.45 5.52
C CYS A 33 10.42 0.02 5.58
N CYS A 34 9.91 -0.26 6.79
CA CYS A 34 8.48 -0.40 7.04
C CYS A 34 8.00 0.87 7.74
N LEU A 35 7.17 1.64 7.06
CA LEU A 35 6.61 2.88 7.56
C LEU A 35 5.16 2.66 7.98
N LEU A 36 4.87 2.82 9.28
CA LEU A 36 3.52 2.80 9.82
C LEU A 36 3.02 4.24 9.92
N VAL A 37 2.07 4.58 9.07
CA VAL A 37 1.61 5.96 8.87
C VAL A 37 0.42 6.27 9.78
N ASP A 38 0.44 7.45 10.39
CA ASP A 38 -0.65 7.99 11.19
C ASP A 38 -1.49 8.97 10.35
N LYS A 39 -2.74 9.15 10.75
CA LYS A 39 -3.68 10.18 10.23
C LYS A 39 -4.08 10.07 8.75
N GLU A 40 -3.95 8.88 8.16
CA GLU A 40 -4.37 8.66 6.78
C GLU A 40 -5.85 9.00 6.59
N GLU A 41 -6.72 8.54 7.48
CA GLU A 41 -8.18 8.68 7.46
C GLU A 41 -8.69 10.14 7.57
N ILE A 42 -7.85 11.06 8.00
CA ILE A 42 -8.17 12.49 8.02
C ILE A 42 -7.40 13.29 6.96
N GLY A 43 -6.89 12.61 5.93
CA GLY A 43 -6.17 13.22 4.80
C GLY A 43 -4.68 13.34 5.01
N SER A 44 -4.06 12.51 5.87
CA SER A 44 -2.61 12.47 6.11
C SER A 44 -2.00 13.79 6.58
N VAL A 45 -2.79 14.62 7.27
CA VAL A 45 -2.39 15.95 7.76
C VAL A 45 -1.85 15.89 9.19
N GLY A 46 -1.24 17.00 9.65
CA GLY A 46 -0.65 17.12 10.97
C GLY A 46 0.81 16.65 11.02
N ALA A 47 1.46 16.84 12.19
CA ALA A 47 2.91 16.66 12.34
C ALA A 47 3.40 15.22 12.15
N THR A 48 2.51 14.23 12.27
CA THR A 48 2.80 12.78 12.10
C THR A 48 2.13 12.17 10.87
N GLY A 49 1.33 12.94 10.12
CA GLY A 49 0.72 12.49 8.88
C GLY A 49 1.74 12.45 7.73
N MET A 50 1.42 11.71 6.67
CA MET A 50 2.34 11.53 5.54
C MET A 50 2.65 12.82 4.77
N GLN A 51 1.77 13.84 4.83
CA GLN A 51 2.03 15.16 4.27
C GLN A 51 3.01 16.02 5.09
N SER A 52 3.43 15.57 6.27
CA SER A 52 4.46 16.24 7.06
C SER A 52 5.86 15.92 6.54
N HIS A 53 6.84 16.69 7.00
CA HIS A 53 8.25 16.38 6.71
C HIS A 53 8.84 15.25 7.58
N PHE A 54 8.02 14.56 8.40
CA PHE A 54 8.51 13.54 9.31
C PHE A 54 9.27 12.43 8.60
N PHE A 55 8.70 11.88 7.51
CA PHE A 55 9.35 10.83 6.73
C PHE A 55 10.65 11.33 6.08
N GLU A 56 10.58 12.46 5.39
CA GLU A 56 11.74 13.05 4.69
C GLU A 56 12.88 13.35 5.66
N ASN A 57 12.59 13.98 6.79
CA ASN A 57 13.57 14.26 7.82
C ASN A 57 14.20 12.99 8.39
N THR A 58 13.39 11.95 8.62
CA THR A 58 13.90 10.66 9.11
C THR A 58 14.86 10.02 8.10
N MET A 59 14.53 10.05 6.81
CA MET A 59 15.42 9.53 5.76
C MET A 59 16.70 10.34 5.65
N ALA A 60 16.62 11.66 5.80
CA ALA A 60 17.80 12.54 5.81
C ALA A 60 18.76 12.22 6.96
N GLU A 61 18.23 12.00 8.17
CA GLU A 61 19.03 11.61 9.33
C GLU A 61 19.68 10.23 9.15
N LEU A 62 18.95 9.24 8.61
CA LEU A 62 19.50 7.93 8.32
C LEU A 62 20.64 7.99 7.30
N LEU A 63 20.49 8.78 6.24
CA LEU A 63 21.54 8.97 5.24
C LEU A 63 22.75 9.70 5.85
N ALA A 64 22.54 10.68 6.72
CA ALA A 64 23.61 11.38 7.42
C ALA A 64 24.42 10.42 8.31
N LEU A 65 23.75 9.52 9.03
CA LEU A 65 24.38 8.47 9.83
C LEU A 65 25.17 7.47 8.96
N ALA A 66 24.72 7.25 7.72
CA ALA A 66 25.43 6.40 6.75
C ALA A 66 26.61 7.12 6.03
N GLY A 67 26.82 8.40 6.33
CA GLY A 67 27.89 9.21 5.68
C GLY A 67 27.47 9.91 4.40
N GLU A 68 26.19 9.86 4.04
CA GLU A 68 25.61 10.41 2.80
C GLU A 68 24.68 11.62 3.09
N GLY A 69 25.01 12.44 4.07
CA GLY A 69 24.17 13.52 4.62
C GLY A 69 24.03 14.76 3.73
N THR A 70 23.76 14.60 2.44
CA THR A 70 23.49 15.73 1.54
C THR A 70 22.07 15.72 1.01
N GLU A 71 21.48 16.88 0.75
CA GLU A 71 20.15 16.99 0.14
C GLU A 71 20.06 16.23 -1.20
N LEU A 72 21.13 16.26 -2.00
CA LEU A 72 21.17 15.56 -3.26
C LEU A 72 21.16 14.05 -3.08
N ALA A 73 21.85 13.53 -2.05
CA ALA A 73 21.82 12.09 -1.72
C ALA A 73 20.40 11.67 -1.29
N LEU A 74 19.73 12.46 -0.47
CA LEU A 74 18.34 12.21 -0.09
C LEU A 74 17.42 12.15 -1.32
N ARG A 75 17.47 13.13 -2.20
CA ARG A 75 16.64 13.17 -3.42
C ARG A 75 16.90 11.97 -4.33
N ARG A 76 18.16 11.59 -4.51
CA ARG A 76 18.54 10.41 -5.30
C ARG A 76 18.06 9.11 -4.65
N CYS A 77 18.21 8.98 -3.34
CA CYS A 77 17.73 7.84 -2.58
C CYS A 77 16.21 7.66 -2.74
N LEU A 78 15.45 8.73 -2.52
CA LEU A 78 13.99 8.68 -2.66
C LEU A 78 13.57 8.38 -4.10
N ALA A 79 14.14 9.05 -5.10
CA ALA A 79 13.82 8.83 -6.50
C ALA A 79 14.17 7.43 -7.03
N SER A 80 15.13 6.74 -6.41
CA SER A 80 15.48 5.35 -6.75
C SER A 80 14.76 4.31 -5.92
N SER A 81 13.88 4.73 -5.01
CA SER A 81 13.15 3.83 -4.12
C SER A 81 11.90 3.27 -4.78
N ARG A 82 11.48 2.10 -4.29
CA ARG A 82 10.22 1.43 -4.67
C ARG A 82 9.36 1.23 -3.44
N MET A 83 8.07 1.40 -3.58
CA MET A 83 7.13 1.29 -2.48
C MET A 83 5.89 0.46 -2.84
N LEU A 84 5.51 -0.42 -1.94
CA LEU A 84 4.15 -0.93 -1.84
C LEU A 84 3.40 -0.08 -0.82
N SER A 85 2.44 0.71 -1.27
CA SER A 85 1.51 1.41 -0.39
C SER A 85 0.50 0.37 0.09
N SER A 86 0.77 -0.18 1.29
CA SER A 86 -0.01 -1.27 1.86
C SER A 86 -1.24 -0.71 2.55
N ASP A 87 -2.35 -0.75 1.84
CA ASP A 87 -3.67 -0.36 2.31
C ASP A 87 -4.67 -1.45 1.94
N VAL A 88 -5.92 -1.31 2.35
CA VAL A 88 -7.01 -2.19 1.93
C VAL A 88 -7.55 -1.76 0.57
N SER A 89 -8.18 -2.69 -0.15
CA SER A 89 -8.83 -2.42 -1.43
C SER A 89 -10.29 -2.86 -1.36
N ALA A 90 -11.20 -2.03 -1.90
CA ALA A 90 -12.63 -2.33 -1.89
C ALA A 90 -12.92 -3.59 -2.72
N ALA A 91 -13.44 -4.63 -2.08
CA ALA A 91 -13.86 -5.85 -2.76
C ALA A 91 -15.27 -5.69 -3.35
N PHE A 92 -15.52 -6.39 -4.45
CA PHE A 92 -16.84 -6.42 -5.07
C PHE A 92 -17.91 -6.91 -4.08
N ASP A 93 -18.85 -6.04 -3.80
CA ASP A 93 -20.01 -6.33 -2.95
C ASP A 93 -21.26 -6.57 -3.82
N PRO A 94 -21.81 -7.78 -3.81
CA PRO A 94 -23.03 -8.08 -4.59
C PRO A 94 -24.23 -7.23 -4.19
N LEU A 95 -24.30 -6.77 -2.92
CA LEU A 95 -25.41 -5.94 -2.43
C LEU A 95 -25.29 -4.50 -2.94
N TYR A 96 -24.10 -4.06 -3.31
CA TYR A 96 -23.79 -2.72 -3.83
C TYR A 96 -23.13 -2.78 -5.21
N ALA A 97 -23.50 -3.75 -6.03
CA ALA A 97 -22.90 -4.02 -7.34
C ALA A 97 -22.81 -2.79 -8.27
N ALA A 98 -23.74 -1.84 -8.14
CA ALA A 98 -23.75 -0.62 -8.95
C ALA A 98 -22.58 0.35 -8.64
N ALA A 99 -21.96 0.22 -7.46
CA ALA A 99 -20.79 1.02 -7.06
C ALA A 99 -19.49 0.52 -7.67
N PHE A 100 -19.50 -0.63 -8.35
CA PHE A 100 -18.31 -1.28 -8.90
C PHE A 100 -18.40 -1.45 -10.42
N GLU A 101 -17.25 -1.41 -11.08
CA GLU A 101 -17.07 -2.01 -12.39
C GLU A 101 -16.58 -3.46 -12.19
N LYS A 102 -17.48 -4.43 -12.34
CA LYS A 102 -17.23 -5.83 -12.01
C LYS A 102 -16.00 -6.43 -12.69
N LYS A 103 -15.65 -5.96 -13.88
CA LYS A 103 -14.47 -6.44 -14.61
C LYS A 103 -13.15 -5.91 -14.07
N ASN A 104 -13.23 -4.91 -13.19
CA ASN A 104 -12.07 -4.22 -12.62
C ASN A 104 -12.15 -4.11 -11.09
N ALA A 105 -12.88 -5.01 -10.45
CA ALA A 105 -13.05 -5.08 -9.01
C ALA A 105 -12.24 -6.21 -8.39
N ALA A 106 -11.84 -6.03 -7.14
CA ALA A 106 -11.21 -7.08 -6.34
C ALA A 106 -12.25 -8.08 -5.83
N PHE A 107 -11.82 -9.32 -5.60
CA PHE A 107 -12.65 -10.39 -5.07
C PHE A 107 -11.96 -11.10 -3.91
N PHE A 108 -12.74 -11.55 -2.93
CA PHE A 108 -12.25 -12.36 -1.82
C PHE A 108 -11.66 -13.67 -2.29
N GLY A 109 -10.60 -14.12 -1.62
CA GLY A 109 -9.93 -15.40 -1.89
C GLY A 109 -9.11 -15.42 -3.17
N LYS A 110 -8.82 -14.25 -3.74
CA LYS A 110 -8.00 -14.10 -4.95
C LYS A 110 -6.60 -13.54 -4.67
N GLY A 111 -6.28 -13.35 -3.42
CA GLY A 111 -4.98 -12.88 -2.97
C GLY A 111 -4.88 -11.36 -2.88
N ILE A 112 -3.65 -10.87 -2.78
CA ILE A 112 -3.36 -9.46 -2.66
C ILE A 112 -3.82 -8.69 -3.91
N VAL A 113 -4.34 -7.48 -3.70
CA VAL A 113 -4.78 -6.59 -4.78
C VAL A 113 -3.67 -5.63 -5.13
N ILE A 114 -3.43 -5.42 -6.42
CA ILE A 114 -2.56 -4.37 -6.96
C ILE A 114 -3.46 -3.35 -7.66
N ASN A 115 -3.46 -2.12 -7.17
CA ASN A 115 -4.20 -1.02 -7.77
C ASN A 115 -3.23 -0.15 -8.58
N LYS A 116 -3.18 -0.36 -9.89
CA LYS A 116 -2.33 0.45 -10.79
C LYS A 116 -2.69 1.93 -10.71
N PHE A 117 -3.97 2.22 -10.62
CA PHE A 117 -4.50 3.56 -10.49
C PHE A 117 -5.34 3.68 -9.21
N THR A 118 -5.14 4.77 -8.47
CA THR A 118 -5.99 5.17 -7.35
C THR A 118 -6.32 6.66 -7.46
N GLY A 119 -7.43 7.07 -6.90
CA GLY A 119 -7.86 8.47 -6.91
C GLY A 119 -9.35 8.62 -6.72
N ALA A 120 -9.78 9.70 -6.07
CA ALA A 120 -11.18 10.02 -5.86
C ALA A 120 -11.75 10.80 -7.05
N GLY A 121 -12.90 10.35 -7.59
CA GLY A 121 -13.53 10.98 -8.74
C GLY A 121 -12.62 11.07 -9.97
N GLY A 122 -11.67 10.15 -10.10
CA GLY A 122 -10.75 10.07 -11.21
C GLY A 122 -9.58 11.06 -11.20
N LYS A 123 -9.46 11.94 -10.20
CA LYS A 123 -8.43 13.00 -10.23
C LYS A 123 -7.80 13.35 -8.88
N SER A 124 -8.54 13.28 -7.79
CA SER A 124 -8.06 13.76 -6.49
C SER A 124 -7.28 12.68 -5.76
N GLY A 125 -6.10 13.03 -5.24
CA GLY A 125 -5.21 12.11 -4.54
C GLY A 125 -4.79 10.91 -5.39
N SER A 126 -4.62 11.13 -6.71
CA SER A 126 -4.39 10.07 -7.66
C SER A 126 -2.93 9.63 -7.69
N ASN A 127 -2.71 8.32 -7.80
CA ASN A 127 -1.46 7.72 -8.21
C ASN A 127 -1.70 6.82 -9.41
N ASP A 128 -0.79 6.83 -10.36
CA ASP A 128 -0.80 5.96 -11.53
C ASP A 128 0.57 5.28 -11.65
N ALA A 129 0.66 4.03 -11.19
CA ALA A 129 1.92 3.29 -11.18
C ALA A 129 2.44 3.04 -12.60
N ASN A 130 3.76 3.18 -12.79
CA ASN A 130 4.40 2.94 -14.08
C ASN A 130 4.26 1.48 -14.53
N ALA A 131 4.10 1.27 -15.81
CA ALA A 131 3.90 -0.07 -16.39
C ALA A 131 5.10 -0.99 -16.15
N GLU A 132 6.31 -0.45 -16.17
CA GLU A 132 7.55 -1.16 -15.87
C GLU A 132 7.58 -1.66 -14.43
N TYR A 133 7.15 -0.84 -13.48
CA TYR A 133 7.06 -1.24 -12.08
C TYR A 133 5.99 -2.30 -11.85
N VAL A 134 4.82 -2.15 -12.47
CA VAL A 134 3.77 -3.19 -12.45
C VAL A 134 4.30 -4.50 -13.03
N GLY A 135 5.03 -4.45 -14.14
CA GLY A 135 5.65 -5.63 -14.76
C GLY A 135 6.66 -6.32 -13.84
N ALA A 136 7.51 -5.54 -13.16
CA ALA A 136 8.48 -6.07 -12.20
C ALA A 136 7.78 -6.75 -11.00
N LEU A 137 6.76 -6.12 -10.43
CA LEU A 137 5.99 -6.71 -9.33
C LEU A 137 5.28 -8.01 -9.72
N ARG A 138 4.69 -8.05 -10.90
CA ARG A 138 4.08 -9.27 -11.41
C ARG A 138 5.09 -10.41 -11.49
N ALA A 139 6.27 -10.16 -12.03
CA ALA A 139 7.33 -11.17 -12.08
C ALA A 139 7.72 -11.65 -10.68
N ILE A 140 7.93 -10.74 -9.72
CA ILE A 140 8.27 -11.07 -8.34
C ILE A 140 7.17 -11.95 -7.70
N PHE A 141 5.91 -11.59 -7.88
CA PHE A 141 4.79 -12.31 -7.26
C PHE A 141 4.55 -13.68 -7.91
N ASP A 142 4.67 -13.77 -9.25
CA ASP A 142 4.53 -15.02 -9.98
C ASP A 142 5.64 -16.01 -9.62
N ASP A 143 6.89 -15.56 -9.52
CA ASP A 143 8.04 -16.38 -9.13
C ASP A 143 7.89 -16.90 -7.68
N ALA A 144 7.39 -16.06 -6.77
CA ALA A 144 7.13 -16.41 -5.38
C ALA A 144 5.83 -17.20 -5.17
N LYS A 145 5.07 -17.50 -6.24
CA LYS A 145 3.77 -18.18 -6.18
C LYS A 145 2.77 -17.47 -5.27
N VAL A 146 2.79 -16.15 -5.27
CA VAL A 146 1.78 -15.32 -4.61
C VAL A 146 0.51 -15.32 -5.44
N ASN A 147 -0.64 -15.49 -4.80
CA ASN A 147 -1.91 -15.22 -5.47
C ASN A 147 -2.17 -13.71 -5.41
N TRP A 148 -2.36 -13.11 -6.56
CA TRP A 148 -2.58 -11.67 -6.69
C TRP A 148 -3.63 -11.36 -7.76
N GLN A 149 -4.21 -10.18 -7.69
CA GLN A 149 -5.21 -9.68 -8.63
C GLN A 149 -5.00 -8.19 -8.85
N THR A 150 -5.53 -7.65 -9.95
CA THR A 150 -5.59 -6.21 -10.20
C THR A 150 -7.02 -5.71 -10.03
N ALA A 151 -7.15 -4.51 -9.49
CA ALA A 151 -8.45 -3.85 -9.38
C ALA A 151 -8.28 -2.33 -9.32
N GLU A 152 -9.40 -1.63 -9.43
CA GLU A 152 -9.54 -0.23 -9.04
C GLU A 152 -10.47 -0.09 -7.83
N LEU A 153 -10.32 1.00 -7.09
CA LEU A 153 -11.14 1.32 -5.92
C LEU A 153 -12.50 1.87 -6.36
N GLY A 154 -13.46 0.96 -6.59
CA GLY A 154 -14.79 1.32 -7.04
C GLY A 154 -14.87 1.63 -8.54
N LYS A 155 -16.00 2.17 -8.95
CA LYS A 155 -16.25 2.55 -10.34
C LYS A 155 -15.63 3.91 -10.63
N VAL A 156 -14.86 4.01 -11.71
CA VAL A 156 -14.25 5.27 -12.16
C VAL A 156 -15.33 6.36 -12.32
N ASP A 157 -14.99 7.58 -11.95
CA ASP A 157 -15.85 8.77 -11.92
C ASP A 157 -17.03 8.72 -10.92
N VAL A 158 -17.34 7.57 -10.33
CA VAL A 158 -18.44 7.40 -9.37
C VAL A 158 -17.93 7.13 -7.97
N GLY A 159 -16.89 6.33 -7.85
CA GLY A 159 -16.27 5.97 -6.60
C GLY A 159 -14.76 6.29 -6.62
N GLY A 160 -14.02 5.49 -5.91
CA GLY A 160 -12.58 5.61 -5.80
C GLY A 160 -12.16 6.18 -4.45
N GLY A 161 -10.89 6.11 -4.19
CA GLY A 161 -10.25 6.64 -2.99
C GLY A 161 -8.81 6.99 -3.27
N GLY A 162 -8.29 7.99 -2.55
CA GLY A 162 -6.87 8.29 -2.47
C GLY A 162 -6.27 7.55 -1.28
N THR A 163 -5.00 7.21 -1.41
CA THR A 163 -4.17 6.66 -0.33
C THR A 163 -2.95 7.56 -0.17
N ILE A 164 -1.98 7.15 0.65
CA ILE A 164 -0.70 7.88 0.74
C ILE A 164 0.16 7.74 -0.52
N ALA A 165 -0.19 6.87 -1.45
CA ALA A 165 0.61 6.58 -2.64
C ALA A 165 0.93 7.84 -3.46
N TYR A 166 -0.05 8.72 -3.66
CA TYR A 166 0.17 9.97 -4.40
C TYR A 166 1.18 10.90 -3.72
N ILE A 167 1.23 10.90 -2.38
CA ILE A 167 2.16 11.73 -1.61
C ILE A 167 3.59 11.22 -1.81
N MET A 168 3.77 9.89 -1.72
CA MET A 168 5.08 9.28 -1.88
C MET A 168 5.58 9.38 -3.31
N SER A 169 4.70 9.31 -4.30
CA SER A 169 5.08 9.49 -5.71
C SER A 169 5.63 10.88 -6.03
N LEU A 170 5.30 11.91 -5.23
CA LEU A 170 5.88 13.25 -5.38
C LEU A 170 7.41 13.29 -5.18
N TYR A 171 7.96 12.30 -4.47
CA TYR A 171 9.42 12.15 -4.33
C TYR A 171 10.10 11.49 -5.54
N GLY A 172 9.34 11.12 -6.56
CA GLY A 172 9.85 10.43 -7.74
C GLY A 172 10.03 8.92 -7.55
N MET A 173 9.51 8.36 -6.46
CA MET A 173 9.51 6.92 -6.21
C MET A 173 8.61 6.17 -7.18
N GLU A 174 8.92 4.91 -7.41
CA GLU A 174 7.99 3.94 -7.97
C GLU A 174 7.01 3.47 -6.89
N VAL A 175 5.75 3.90 -6.96
CA VAL A 175 4.73 3.62 -5.94
C VAL A 175 3.51 2.95 -6.56
N ILE A 176 3.01 1.92 -5.89
CA ILE A 176 1.75 1.26 -6.23
C ILE A 176 0.98 0.93 -4.96
N ASP A 177 -0.33 1.10 -5.00
CA ASP A 177 -1.21 0.61 -3.94
C ASP A 177 -1.35 -0.91 -4.03
N SER A 178 -1.15 -1.55 -2.89
CA SER A 178 -1.15 -3.01 -2.80
C SER A 178 -1.65 -3.45 -1.42
N GLY A 179 -2.78 -4.12 -1.37
CA GLY A 179 -3.38 -4.50 -0.11
C GLY A 179 -4.38 -5.65 -0.19
N VAL A 180 -5.10 -5.89 0.89
CA VAL A 180 -6.08 -6.96 0.95
C VAL A 180 -7.47 -6.49 0.52
N PRO A 181 -8.27 -7.33 -0.16
CA PRO A 181 -9.65 -7.00 -0.46
C PRO A 181 -10.49 -6.98 0.82
N VAL A 182 -11.31 -5.93 1.00
CA VAL A 182 -12.20 -5.76 2.14
C VAL A 182 -13.63 -5.46 1.69
N LEU A 183 -14.60 -6.01 2.39
CA LEU A 183 -16.01 -5.64 2.28
C LEU A 183 -16.40 -4.69 3.41
N SER A 184 -17.38 -3.83 3.14
CA SER A 184 -17.91 -2.86 4.10
C SER A 184 -16.85 -1.89 4.62
N MET A 185 -15.93 -1.46 3.74
CA MET A 185 -14.90 -0.46 4.06
C MET A 185 -15.52 0.76 4.75
N HIS A 186 -14.89 1.23 5.84
CA HIS A 186 -15.36 2.31 6.71
C HIS A 186 -16.67 2.04 7.48
N ALA A 187 -17.22 0.84 7.40
CA ALA A 187 -18.37 0.47 8.23
C ALA A 187 -17.94 0.02 9.64
N PRO A 188 -18.85 -0.04 10.61
CA PRO A 188 -18.54 -0.59 11.94
C PRO A 188 -18.03 -2.03 11.94
N TRP A 189 -18.36 -2.78 10.90
CA TRP A 189 -17.93 -4.16 10.68
C TRP A 189 -17.38 -4.30 9.28
N GLU A 190 -16.06 -4.41 9.19
CA GLU A 190 -15.36 -4.71 7.96
C GLU A 190 -14.97 -6.18 7.92
N VAL A 191 -14.91 -6.76 6.73
CA VAL A 191 -14.60 -8.19 6.55
C VAL A 191 -13.50 -8.34 5.53
N THR A 192 -12.47 -9.14 5.87
CA THR A 192 -11.44 -9.57 4.93
C THR A 192 -11.22 -11.07 5.02
N SER A 193 -10.58 -11.64 4.01
CA SER A 193 -10.22 -13.05 3.95
C SER A 193 -8.86 -13.30 4.59
N LYS A 194 -8.77 -14.25 5.54
CA LYS A 194 -7.49 -14.67 6.11
C LYS A 194 -6.53 -15.23 5.07
N ALA A 195 -7.04 -15.84 4.01
CA ALA A 195 -6.22 -16.32 2.91
C ALA A 195 -5.57 -15.15 2.16
N ASP A 196 -6.31 -14.07 1.93
CA ASP A 196 -5.79 -12.88 1.25
C ASP A 196 -4.75 -12.15 2.11
N VAL A 197 -4.95 -12.10 3.44
CA VAL A 197 -3.94 -11.58 4.39
C VAL A 197 -2.65 -12.42 4.34
N TYR A 198 -2.77 -13.73 4.26
CA TYR A 198 -1.62 -14.63 4.11
C TYR A 198 -0.88 -14.40 2.78
N GLU A 199 -1.60 -14.24 1.69
CA GLU A 199 -0.99 -13.93 0.38
C GLU A 199 -0.34 -12.53 0.38
N ALA A 200 -0.93 -11.55 1.05
CA ALA A 200 -0.30 -10.23 1.24
C ALA A 200 1.04 -10.34 1.99
N LYS A 201 1.10 -11.12 3.05
CA LYS A 201 2.37 -11.39 3.77
C LYS A 201 3.42 -12.01 2.85
N LYS A 202 3.05 -13.02 2.05
CA LYS A 202 3.96 -13.62 1.05
C LYS A 202 4.45 -12.59 0.04
N ALA A 203 3.55 -11.74 -0.45
CA ALA A 203 3.88 -10.68 -1.40
C ALA A 203 4.90 -9.70 -0.81
N TYR A 204 4.73 -9.28 0.43
CA TYR A 204 5.67 -8.36 1.09
C TYR A 204 7.04 -9.00 1.30
N VAL A 205 7.11 -10.27 1.70
CA VAL A 205 8.38 -11.01 1.78
C VAL A 205 9.04 -11.11 0.41
N ALA A 206 8.28 -11.43 -0.63
CA ALA A 206 8.80 -11.53 -1.99
C ALA A 206 9.33 -10.18 -2.50
N PHE A 207 8.59 -9.10 -2.24
CA PHE A 207 9.00 -7.74 -2.58
C PHE A 207 10.30 -7.35 -1.88
N LEU A 208 10.40 -7.52 -0.57
CA LEU A 208 11.59 -7.18 0.22
C LEU A 208 12.85 -7.93 -0.23
N LYS A 209 12.68 -9.14 -0.77
CA LYS A 209 13.81 -9.95 -1.26
C LYS A 209 14.26 -9.59 -2.68
N ASN A 210 13.38 -9.05 -3.53
CA ASN A 210 13.60 -9.01 -4.97
C ASN A 210 13.33 -7.65 -5.63
N ALA A 211 12.89 -6.62 -4.89
CA ALA A 211 12.54 -5.30 -5.46
C ALA A 211 13.74 -4.37 -5.69
#